data_180a377724c3ff25ebebe792aaa634ab
#
_entry.id   180a377724c3ff25ebebe792aaa634ab
#
_cell.length_a   1.000
_cell.length_b   1.000
_cell.length_c   1.000
_cell.angle_alpha   90.00
_cell.angle_beta   90.00
_cell.angle_gamma   90.00
#
_symmetry.space_group_name_H-M   'P 1'
#
loop_
_entity.id
_entity.type
_entity.pdbx_description
1 polymer ?
#
loop_
_entity_poly.entity_id
_entity_poly.type
_entity_poly.pdbx_seq_one_letter_code
_entity_poly.pdbx_strand_id
1 'polypeptide(L)'
;MSRMPLPLAGSCRCGRVEIRVTKPPLATSACHCPGCQKMSASAYSLTAIIPADGFAVTKGEPVIGGLHGDDIHHYCCGHCMTWMFTRAQGMDWFVNVRPTMLDDALWFRPFMETYTSTRLPFAQTGAVRSFEKFPDMEEYEGLVGEYQAWVA
;
A
#
# COMPACT_ATOMS: atom_id res chain seq x y z
N MET A 1 -0.79 20.07 1.99
CA MET A 1 -0.18 18.78 1.66
C MET A 1 -0.12 18.60 0.15
N SER A 2 0.97 18.02 -0.36
CA SER A 2 1.05 17.75 -1.80
C SER A 2 0.16 16.54 -2.15
N ARG A 3 -0.63 16.72 -3.19
CA ARG A 3 -1.44 15.63 -3.75
C ARG A 3 -0.54 14.72 -4.59
N MET A 4 -0.95 13.48 -4.72
CA MET A 4 -0.29 12.56 -5.64
C MET A 4 -0.38 13.10 -7.08
N PRO A 5 0.76 13.30 -7.77
CA PRO A 5 0.72 13.70 -9.18
C PRO A 5 0.25 12.53 -10.04
N LEU A 6 -0.72 12.75 -10.90
CA LEU A 6 -1.32 11.71 -11.74
C LEU A 6 -1.28 12.11 -13.22
N PRO A 7 -1.07 11.16 -14.14
CA PRO A 7 -0.75 9.75 -13.91
C PRO A 7 0.68 9.56 -13.38
N LEU A 8 0.93 8.48 -12.66
CA LEU A 8 2.23 8.21 -12.06
C LEU A 8 2.67 6.78 -12.38
N ALA A 9 3.84 6.65 -12.94
CA ALA A 9 4.46 5.35 -13.23
C ALA A 9 5.34 4.91 -12.06
N GLY A 10 5.62 3.63 -12.03
CA GLY A 10 6.56 3.05 -11.08
C GLY A 10 7.14 1.75 -11.59
N SER A 11 8.12 1.23 -10.86
CA SER A 11 8.77 -0.03 -11.23
C SER A 11 9.34 -0.75 -10.01
N CYS A 12 9.65 -2.02 -10.18
CA CYS A 12 10.47 -2.75 -9.23
C CYS A 12 11.93 -2.26 -9.29
N ARG A 13 12.74 -2.70 -8.34
CA ARG A 13 14.14 -2.26 -8.24
C ARG A 13 14.96 -2.51 -9.50
N CYS A 14 14.75 -3.64 -10.20
CA CYS A 14 15.50 -3.99 -11.41
C CYS A 14 14.88 -3.43 -12.70
N GLY A 15 13.67 -2.86 -12.64
CA GLY A 15 12.98 -2.29 -13.78
C GLY A 15 12.26 -3.29 -14.69
N ARG A 16 12.29 -4.59 -14.39
CA ARG A 16 11.62 -5.60 -15.24
C ARG A 16 10.10 -5.56 -15.16
N VAL A 17 9.56 -5.09 -14.04
CA VAL A 17 8.11 -4.93 -13.86
C VAL A 17 7.81 -3.45 -13.67
N GLU A 18 6.88 -2.95 -14.48
CA GLU A 18 6.43 -1.56 -14.41
C GLU A 18 4.94 -1.51 -14.12
N ILE A 19 4.53 -0.51 -13.34
CA ILE A 19 3.15 -0.26 -12.95
C ILE A 19 2.76 1.19 -13.27
N ARG A 20 1.46 1.44 -13.31
CA ARG A 20 0.93 2.79 -13.52
C ARG A 20 -0.30 3.00 -12.66
N VAL A 21 -0.37 4.17 -12.05
CA VAL A 21 -1.51 4.64 -11.27
C VAL A 21 -2.12 5.86 -11.97
N THR A 22 -3.42 5.83 -12.18
CA THR A 22 -4.17 6.87 -12.89
C THR A 22 -5.28 7.51 -12.06
N LYS A 23 -5.55 6.98 -10.87
CA LYS A 23 -6.55 7.54 -9.94
C LYS A 23 -5.95 7.76 -8.56
N PRO A 24 -6.43 8.77 -7.81
CA PRO A 24 -5.91 9.04 -6.48
C PRO A 24 -6.22 7.90 -5.51
N PRO A 25 -5.43 7.76 -4.44
CA PRO A 25 -5.70 6.76 -3.42
C PRO A 25 -7.05 6.98 -2.72
N LEU A 26 -7.68 5.90 -2.32
CA LEU A 26 -8.84 5.94 -1.42
C LEU A 26 -8.39 6.28 0.01
N ALA A 27 -7.23 5.81 0.41
CA ALA A 27 -6.57 6.14 1.67
C ALA A 27 -5.11 5.69 1.60
N THR A 28 -4.31 6.14 2.56
CA THR A 28 -2.92 5.73 2.73
C THR A 28 -2.71 5.18 4.13
N SER A 29 -1.83 4.19 4.25
CA SER A 29 -1.68 3.45 5.50
C SER A 29 -0.24 2.98 5.72
N ALA A 30 0.10 2.79 6.99
CA ALA A 30 1.26 2.02 7.43
C ALA A 30 0.78 0.86 8.30
N CYS A 31 1.37 -0.32 8.13
CA CYS A 31 1.00 -1.50 8.92
C CYS A 31 2.19 -2.02 9.71
N HIS A 32 2.02 -2.11 11.03
CA HIS A 32 3.04 -2.54 11.97
C HIS A 32 2.98 -4.05 12.29
N CYS A 33 2.18 -4.84 11.61
CA CYS A 33 2.06 -6.26 11.91
C CYS A 33 3.39 -7.00 11.66
N PRO A 34 3.65 -8.11 12.38
CA PRO A 34 4.89 -8.87 12.18
C PRO A 34 5.12 -9.34 10.75
N GLY A 35 4.06 -9.71 10.04
CA GLY A 35 4.14 -10.09 8.62
C GLY A 35 4.66 -8.95 7.75
N CYS A 36 4.13 -7.74 7.93
CA CYS A 36 4.59 -6.56 7.22
C CYS A 36 6.02 -6.18 7.57
N GLN A 37 6.40 -6.30 8.85
CA GLN A 37 7.77 -6.07 9.29
C GLN A 37 8.74 -7.02 8.58
N LYS A 38 8.40 -8.30 8.50
CA LYS A 38 9.24 -9.31 7.84
C LYS A 38 9.32 -9.11 6.33
N MET A 39 8.18 -8.88 5.69
CA MET A 39 8.11 -8.69 4.22
C MET A 39 8.85 -7.43 3.76
N SER A 40 8.76 -6.35 4.50
CA SER A 40 9.41 -5.09 4.15
C SER A 40 10.84 -4.96 4.69
N ALA A 41 11.26 -5.86 5.58
CA ALA A 41 12.51 -5.74 6.33
C ALA A 41 12.62 -4.37 7.01
N SER A 42 11.51 -3.90 7.57
CA SER A 42 11.39 -2.55 8.15
C SER A 42 10.43 -2.58 9.35
N ALA A 43 10.27 -1.45 10.00
CA ALA A 43 9.35 -1.30 11.13
C ALA A 43 7.88 -1.44 10.74
N TYR A 44 7.53 -1.16 9.47
CA TYR A 44 6.17 -1.24 8.94
C TYR A 44 6.19 -1.29 7.41
N SER A 45 5.08 -1.74 6.83
CA SER A 45 4.85 -1.61 5.39
C SER A 45 4.04 -0.35 5.10
N LEU A 46 4.20 0.19 3.89
CA LEU A 46 3.45 1.34 3.41
C LEU A 46 2.44 0.90 2.34
N THR A 47 1.27 1.52 2.33
CA THR A 47 0.21 1.21 1.39
C THR A 47 -0.48 2.48 0.90
N ALA A 48 -0.63 2.59 -0.40
CA ALA A 48 -1.62 3.45 -1.05
C ALA A 48 -2.74 2.54 -1.56
N ILE A 49 -3.95 2.72 -1.07
CA ILE A 49 -5.12 1.93 -1.49
C ILE A 49 -5.64 2.56 -2.78
N ILE A 50 -5.37 1.94 -3.92
CA ILE A 50 -5.70 2.48 -5.24
C ILE A 50 -6.97 1.77 -5.76
N PRO A 51 -7.95 2.51 -6.30
CA PRO A 51 -9.07 1.88 -7.01
C PRO A 51 -8.56 0.95 -8.11
N ALA A 52 -9.14 -0.23 -8.25
CA ALA A 52 -8.65 -1.23 -9.19
C ALA A 52 -8.61 -0.73 -10.64
N ASP A 53 -9.58 0.10 -11.03
CA ASP A 53 -9.63 0.71 -12.36
C ASP A 53 -8.65 1.89 -12.54
N GLY A 54 -7.90 2.23 -11.50
CA GLY A 54 -6.83 3.22 -11.52
C GLY A 54 -5.43 2.60 -11.45
N PHE A 55 -5.31 1.29 -11.60
CA PHE A 55 -4.03 0.57 -11.49
C PHE A 55 -3.83 -0.39 -12.66
N ALA A 56 -2.62 -0.44 -13.19
CA ALA A 56 -2.24 -1.42 -14.21
C ALA A 56 -0.77 -1.84 -14.08
N VAL A 57 -0.49 -3.09 -14.42
CA VAL A 57 0.86 -3.56 -14.72
C VAL A 57 1.10 -3.27 -16.20
N THR A 58 2.09 -2.44 -16.51
CA THR A 58 2.33 -1.95 -17.87
C THR A 58 3.49 -2.67 -18.56
N LYS A 59 4.32 -3.38 -17.80
CA LYS A 59 5.45 -4.15 -18.34
C LYS A 59 5.76 -5.31 -17.40
N GLY A 60 6.12 -6.45 -17.96
CA GLY A 60 6.52 -7.65 -17.21
C GLY A 60 5.36 -8.37 -16.55
N GLU A 61 5.69 -9.47 -15.89
CA GLU A 61 4.72 -10.32 -15.19
C GLU A 61 5.17 -10.48 -13.73
N PRO A 62 4.51 -9.81 -12.78
CA PRO A 62 4.80 -10.04 -11.37
C PRO A 62 4.36 -11.44 -10.95
N VAL A 63 5.05 -11.99 -9.96
CA VAL A 63 4.76 -13.29 -9.39
C VAL A 63 4.15 -13.14 -8.00
N ILE A 64 3.37 -14.12 -7.57
CA ILE A 64 2.89 -14.17 -6.19
C ILE A 64 4.05 -14.62 -5.31
N GLY A 65 4.46 -13.75 -4.38
CA GLY A 65 5.52 -13.98 -3.41
C GLY A 65 5.00 -13.79 -1.99
N GLY A 66 5.61 -14.50 -1.06
CA GLY A 66 5.17 -14.50 0.33
C GLY A 66 4.00 -15.45 0.58
N LEU A 67 4.01 -16.05 1.75
CA LEU A 67 2.96 -16.96 2.20
C LEU A 67 2.07 -16.23 3.18
N HIS A 68 0.86 -15.87 2.75
CA HIS A 68 -0.09 -15.11 3.54
C HIS A 68 -1.51 -15.68 3.46
N GLY A 69 -1.62 -16.99 3.50
CA GLY A 69 -2.87 -17.71 3.32
C GLY A 69 -3.35 -17.67 1.87
N ASP A 70 -4.59 -18.10 1.67
CA ASP A 70 -5.16 -18.25 0.33
C ASP A 70 -5.77 -16.94 -0.21
N ASP A 71 -6.06 -15.98 0.67
CA ASP A 71 -6.86 -14.80 0.32
C ASP A 71 -6.04 -13.55 0.01
N ILE A 72 -4.81 -13.46 0.52
CA ILE A 72 -3.96 -12.28 0.34
C ILE A 72 -2.79 -12.62 -0.56
N HIS A 73 -2.76 -12.00 -1.74
CA HIS A 73 -1.74 -12.25 -2.74
C HIS A 73 -0.78 -11.06 -2.82
N HIS A 74 0.45 -11.28 -2.36
CA HIS A 74 1.53 -10.31 -2.50
C HIS A 74 2.22 -10.50 -3.84
N TYR A 75 2.27 -9.45 -4.65
CA TYR A 75 2.87 -9.49 -5.98
C TYR A 75 4.26 -8.87 -5.95
N CYS A 76 5.23 -9.63 -6.42
CA CYS A 76 6.64 -9.27 -6.43
C CYS A 76 7.21 -9.40 -7.85
N CYS A 77 8.29 -8.70 -8.12
CA CYS A 77 9.09 -9.00 -9.31
C CYS A 77 9.74 -10.36 -9.15
N GLY A 78 9.57 -11.26 -10.13
CA GLY A 78 10.13 -12.61 -10.07
C GLY A 78 11.67 -12.65 -10.15
N HIS A 79 12.31 -11.55 -10.52
CA HIS A 79 13.77 -11.44 -10.61
C HIS A 79 14.40 -10.78 -9.38
N CYS A 80 13.99 -9.56 -9.02
CA CYS A 80 14.58 -8.84 -7.90
C CYS A 80 13.80 -8.98 -6.58
N MET A 81 12.67 -9.68 -6.58
CA MET A 81 11.84 -9.96 -5.42
C MET A 81 11.29 -8.71 -4.73
N THR A 82 11.29 -7.57 -5.35
CA THR A 82 10.66 -6.36 -4.81
C THR A 82 9.17 -6.59 -4.64
N TRP A 83 8.66 -6.37 -3.43
CA TRP A 83 7.23 -6.43 -3.13
C TRP A 83 6.56 -5.16 -3.65
N MET A 84 5.71 -5.29 -4.68
CA MET A 84 5.20 -4.15 -5.42
C MET A 84 3.77 -3.76 -5.06
N PHE A 85 2.88 -4.75 -4.96
CA PHE A 85 1.48 -4.51 -4.61
C PHE A 85 0.85 -5.78 -4.04
N THR A 86 -0.33 -5.62 -3.46
CA THR A 86 -1.07 -6.72 -2.85
C THR A 86 -2.53 -6.64 -3.27
N ARG A 87 -3.10 -7.79 -3.59
CA ARG A 87 -4.54 -7.94 -3.86
C ARG A 87 -5.15 -8.87 -2.83
N ALA A 88 -6.39 -8.59 -2.44
CA ALA A 88 -7.20 -9.48 -1.59
C ALA A 88 -8.21 -10.21 -2.47
N GLN A 89 -8.19 -11.54 -2.41
CA GLN A 89 -9.13 -12.36 -3.18
C GLN A 89 -10.57 -12.09 -2.71
N GLY A 90 -11.48 -11.92 -3.67
CA GLY A 90 -12.86 -11.57 -3.36
C GLY A 90 -13.12 -10.09 -3.09
N MET A 91 -12.07 -9.26 -3.09
CA MET A 91 -12.17 -7.81 -2.95
C MET A 91 -11.43 -7.14 -4.12
N ASP A 92 -12.02 -7.25 -5.32
CA ASP A 92 -11.35 -6.87 -6.58
C ASP A 92 -11.46 -5.37 -6.90
N TRP A 93 -12.06 -4.58 -6.02
CA TRP A 93 -12.30 -3.15 -6.27
C TRP A 93 -11.13 -2.24 -5.93
N PHE A 94 -10.09 -2.78 -5.28
CA PHE A 94 -8.90 -2.01 -4.91
C PHE A 94 -7.61 -2.84 -5.04
N VAL A 95 -6.49 -2.14 -5.10
CA VAL A 95 -5.14 -2.71 -5.07
C VAL A 95 -4.32 -1.94 -4.03
N ASN A 96 -3.66 -2.66 -3.15
CA ASN A 96 -2.73 -2.07 -2.19
C ASN A 96 -1.36 -1.92 -2.84
N VAL A 97 -1.06 -0.73 -3.30
CA VAL A 97 0.21 -0.43 -3.97
C VAL A 97 1.25 0.02 -2.94
N ARG A 98 2.46 -0.56 -3.02
CA ARG A 98 3.57 -0.06 -2.20
C ARG A 98 4.04 1.27 -2.80
N PRO A 99 3.84 2.41 -2.13
CA PRO A 99 4.03 3.73 -2.76
C PRO A 99 5.48 4.02 -3.15
N THR A 100 6.45 3.35 -2.52
CA THR A 100 7.87 3.49 -2.85
C THR A 100 8.25 2.87 -4.20
N MET A 101 7.33 2.12 -4.84
CA MET A 101 7.50 1.64 -6.21
C MET A 101 7.31 2.76 -7.24
N LEU A 102 6.62 3.81 -6.87
CA LEU A 102 6.29 4.90 -7.78
C LEU A 102 7.48 5.83 -7.95
N ASP A 103 7.63 6.40 -9.14
CA ASP A 103 8.74 7.28 -9.51
C ASP A 103 8.80 8.55 -8.67
N ASP A 104 7.65 8.97 -8.13
CA ASP A 104 7.55 10.02 -7.13
C ASP A 104 6.77 9.50 -5.92
N ALA A 105 7.42 9.39 -4.78
CA ALA A 105 6.83 8.99 -3.51
C ALA A 105 6.79 10.12 -2.49
N LEU A 106 7.22 11.33 -2.85
CA LEU A 106 7.31 12.46 -1.92
C LEU A 106 5.93 12.99 -1.48
N TRP A 107 4.88 12.69 -2.24
CA TRP A 107 3.50 13.00 -1.88
C TRP A 107 2.97 12.12 -0.76
N PHE A 108 3.57 10.94 -0.54
CA PHE A 108 3.02 9.93 0.35
C PHE A 108 3.21 10.32 1.81
N ARG A 109 2.10 10.22 2.55
CA ARG A 109 2.07 10.28 4.01
C ARG A 109 1.01 9.29 4.49
N PRO A 110 1.27 8.48 5.50
CA PRO A 110 0.25 7.57 6.03
C PRO A 110 -0.82 8.38 6.77
N PHE A 111 -2.06 8.25 6.33
CA PHE A 111 -3.23 8.81 7.02
C PHE A 111 -3.60 7.97 8.23
N MET A 112 -3.56 6.65 8.07
CA MET A 112 -3.80 5.73 9.17
C MET A 112 -2.64 4.77 9.37
N GLU A 113 -2.56 4.22 10.56
CA GLU A 113 -1.68 3.12 10.87
C GLU A 113 -2.46 2.00 11.53
N THR A 114 -2.08 0.77 11.20
CA THR A 114 -2.73 -0.44 11.71
C THR A 114 -1.74 -1.31 12.46
N TYR A 115 -2.24 -2.17 13.33
CA TYR A 115 -1.45 -3.06 14.17
C TYR A 115 -0.44 -2.32 15.05
N THR A 116 -0.89 -1.23 15.67
CA THR A 116 -0.06 -0.50 16.64
C THR A 116 0.26 -1.36 17.87
N SER A 117 -0.52 -2.42 18.13
CA SER A 117 -0.25 -3.39 19.19
C SER A 117 1.09 -4.11 19.05
N THR A 118 1.63 -4.18 17.82
CA THR A 118 2.93 -4.79 17.53
C THR A 118 3.97 -3.78 17.02
N ARG A 119 3.67 -2.49 17.15
CA ARG A 119 4.56 -1.42 16.74
C ARG A 119 5.90 -1.47 17.50
N LEU A 120 7.01 -1.33 16.77
CA LEU A 120 8.32 -1.18 17.39
C LEU A 120 8.41 0.17 18.11
N PRO A 121 9.06 0.25 19.28
CA PRO A 121 9.04 1.47 20.11
C PRO A 121 9.52 2.74 19.41
N PHE A 122 10.46 2.63 18.47
CA PHE A 122 10.99 3.80 17.76
C PHE A 122 10.12 4.23 16.56
N ALA A 123 9.19 3.38 16.11
CA ALA A 123 8.48 3.56 14.85
C ALA A 123 7.32 4.55 15.00
N GLN A 124 7.52 5.77 14.54
CA GLN A 124 6.49 6.80 14.51
C GLN A 124 6.20 7.19 13.06
N THR A 125 4.94 7.07 12.66
CA THR A 125 4.52 7.29 11.27
C THR A 125 3.95 8.68 11.03
N GLY A 126 3.53 9.37 12.09
CA GLY A 126 2.80 10.63 11.98
C GLY A 126 1.35 10.45 11.47
N ALA A 127 0.82 9.23 11.49
CA ALA A 127 -0.55 8.96 11.06
C ALA A 127 -1.57 9.68 11.93
N VAL A 128 -2.66 10.12 11.29
CA VAL A 128 -3.75 10.85 11.96
C VAL A 128 -4.67 9.90 12.73
N ARG A 129 -4.84 8.69 12.20
CA ARG A 129 -5.69 7.65 12.79
C ARG A 129 -4.85 6.41 13.10
N SER A 130 -5.05 5.85 14.28
CA SER A 130 -4.30 4.67 14.74
C SER A 130 -5.25 3.57 15.20
N PHE A 131 -4.94 2.34 14.83
CA PHE A 131 -5.74 1.16 15.18
C PHE A 131 -4.82 0.08 15.75
N GLU A 132 -5.25 -0.53 16.87
CA GLU A 132 -4.48 -1.62 17.49
C GLU A 132 -4.34 -2.85 16.59
N LYS A 133 -5.34 -3.08 15.74
CA LYS A 133 -5.37 -4.07 14.68
C LYS A 133 -5.87 -3.39 13.40
N PHE A 134 -6.73 -4.04 12.61
CA PHE A 134 -7.42 -3.38 11.52
C PHE A 134 -8.67 -2.65 12.03
N PRO A 135 -9.07 -1.54 11.40
CA PRO A 135 -10.40 -1.00 11.63
C PRO A 135 -11.47 -2.01 11.19
N ASP A 136 -12.67 -1.93 11.77
CA ASP A 136 -13.79 -2.75 11.33
C ASP A 136 -14.16 -2.38 9.88
N MET A 137 -14.64 -3.36 9.11
CA MET A 137 -15.02 -3.14 7.71
C MET A 137 -16.00 -1.98 7.53
N GLU A 138 -16.88 -1.78 8.49
CA GLU A 138 -17.87 -0.70 8.52
C GLU A 138 -17.25 0.69 8.64
N GLU A 139 -16.04 0.79 9.20
CA GLU A 139 -15.33 2.06 9.38
C GLU A 139 -14.64 2.56 8.11
N TYR A 140 -14.34 1.67 7.15
CA TYR A 140 -13.54 2.03 5.99
C TYR A 140 -14.16 3.11 5.12
N GLU A 141 -15.47 3.11 4.91
CA GLU A 141 -16.15 4.14 4.13
C GLU A 141 -15.94 5.53 4.75
N GLY A 142 -16.10 5.62 6.08
CA GLY A 142 -15.85 6.86 6.81
C GLY A 142 -14.39 7.29 6.73
N LEU A 143 -13.46 6.34 6.84
CA LEU A 143 -12.03 6.61 6.74
C LEU A 143 -11.64 7.14 5.35
N VAL A 144 -12.22 6.61 4.29
CA VAL A 144 -12.02 7.12 2.94
C VAL A 144 -12.48 8.57 2.84
N GLY A 145 -13.65 8.90 3.39
CA GLY A 145 -14.15 10.28 3.43
C GLY A 145 -13.24 11.21 4.23
N GLU A 146 -12.76 10.78 5.39
CA GLU A 146 -11.82 11.56 6.20
C GLU A 146 -10.48 11.78 5.45
N TYR A 147 -9.99 10.76 4.78
CA TYR A 147 -8.77 10.88 3.97
C TYR A 147 -8.94 11.90 2.85
N GLN A 148 -10.05 11.84 2.11
CA GLN A 148 -10.34 12.80 1.04
C GLN A 148 -10.36 14.24 1.56
N ALA A 149 -10.94 14.48 2.72
CA ALA A 149 -10.94 15.78 3.36
C ALA A 149 -9.54 16.21 3.79
N TRP A 150 -8.74 15.27 4.30
CA TRP A 150 -7.39 15.54 4.79
C TRP A 150 -6.40 15.94 3.67
N VAL A 151 -6.55 15.37 2.47
CA VAL A 151 -5.70 15.69 1.30
C VAL A 151 -6.24 16.82 0.44
N ALA A 152 -7.44 17.31 0.73
CA ALA A 152 -8.10 18.34 -0.06
C ALA A 152 -7.37 19.71 -0.05
#